data_12c1344ac6cb7608acd19980b0a26238
#
_entry.id   12c1344ac6cb7608acd19980b0a26238
#
_cell.length_a   1.000
_cell.length_b   1.000
_cell.length_c   1.000
_cell.angle_alpha   90.00
_cell.angle_beta   90.00
_cell.angle_gamma   90.00
#
_symmetry.space_group_name_H-M   'P 1'
#
loop_
_entity.id
_entity.type
_entity.pdbx_description
1 polymer ?
#
loop_
_entity_poly.entity_id
_entity_poly.type
_entity_poly.pdbx_seq_one_letter_code
_entity_poly.pdbx_strand_id
1 'polypeptide(L)'
;MGFSDVMAATGARVTRLTIRNCGPSVMVLPVMPQLHQTTEAGKGVPVVWKPYDSAAKPRRLAPGKVTSWELSWRTNGDCEHRGARRLEAKVAAATAILAGCLDLGDSHALTDEASTGPNGSDALPVPEATVRWLD
;
A
#
# COMPACT_ATOMS: atom_id res chain seq x y z
N MET A 1 -10.46 1.32 -11.73
CA MET A 1 -9.41 1.64 -10.74
C MET A 1 -8.17 0.84 -11.07
N GLY A 2 -7.04 1.42 -11.01
CA GLY A 2 -5.81 0.71 -11.35
C GLY A 2 -4.58 1.31 -10.72
N PHE A 3 -3.55 0.47 -10.60
CA PHE A 3 -2.25 0.89 -10.09
C PHE A 3 -1.33 1.27 -11.25
N SER A 4 -0.47 2.24 -11.01
CA SER A 4 0.65 2.51 -11.92
C SER A 4 1.78 1.54 -11.60
N ASP A 5 2.80 1.53 -12.42
CA ASP A 5 3.99 0.75 -12.12
C ASP A 5 4.64 1.28 -10.84
N VAL A 6 5.29 0.40 -10.14
CA VAL A 6 6.01 0.80 -8.93
C VAL A 6 7.28 1.52 -9.35
N MET A 7 7.46 2.71 -8.81
CA MET A 7 8.68 3.49 -9.06
C MET A 7 9.61 3.35 -7.88
N ALA A 8 10.87 3.17 -8.18
CA ALA A 8 11.89 3.03 -7.15
C ALA A 8 12.58 4.37 -6.92
N ALA A 9 12.82 4.66 -5.68
CA ALA A 9 13.67 5.77 -5.29
C ALA A 9 14.58 5.22 -4.21
N THR A 10 15.61 5.95 -3.85
CA THR A 10 16.55 5.46 -2.85
C THR A 10 15.81 5.08 -1.56
N GLY A 11 15.82 3.82 -1.24
CA GLY A 11 15.21 3.35 0.00
C GLY A 11 13.68 3.38 0.03
N ALA A 12 13.04 3.62 -1.09
CA ALA A 12 11.58 3.71 -1.13
C ALA A 12 10.98 3.17 -2.41
N ARG A 13 9.73 2.82 -2.34
CA ARG A 13 8.92 2.46 -3.50
C ARG A 13 7.65 3.26 -3.46
N VAL A 14 7.16 3.65 -4.62
CA VAL A 14 5.97 4.48 -4.76
C VAL A 14 5.11 3.95 -5.88
N THR A 15 3.81 3.89 -5.67
CA THR A 15 2.87 3.59 -6.74
C THR A 15 1.67 4.52 -6.62
N ARG A 16 0.94 4.68 -7.70
CA ARG A 16 -0.25 5.51 -7.73
C ARG A 16 -1.45 4.63 -7.97
N LEU A 17 -2.49 4.80 -7.19
CA LEU A 17 -3.75 4.13 -7.40
C LEU A 17 -4.76 5.15 -7.90
N THR A 18 -5.27 4.95 -9.09
CA THR A 18 -6.17 5.90 -9.74
C THR A 18 -7.57 5.34 -9.83
N ILE A 19 -8.56 6.16 -9.56
CA ILE A 19 -9.97 5.79 -9.68
C ILE A 19 -10.71 6.85 -10.46
N ARG A 20 -11.62 6.39 -11.33
CA ARG A 20 -12.51 7.25 -12.09
C ARG A 20 -13.93 6.97 -11.64
N ASN A 21 -14.73 8.01 -11.49
CA ASN A 21 -16.14 7.84 -11.22
C ASN A 21 -16.88 7.66 -12.55
N CYS A 22 -17.25 6.45 -12.87
CA CYS A 22 -17.97 6.15 -14.10
C CYS A 22 -19.47 6.13 -13.90
N GLY A 23 -19.95 6.41 -12.72
CA GLY A 23 -21.38 6.40 -12.43
C GLY A 23 -22.02 7.77 -12.59
N PRO A 24 -23.32 7.84 -12.40
CA PRO A 24 -24.06 9.11 -12.59
C PRO A 24 -24.11 9.99 -11.35
N SER A 25 -23.64 9.51 -10.22
CA SER A 25 -23.71 10.25 -8.97
C SER A 25 -22.33 10.51 -8.41
N VAL A 26 -22.23 11.47 -7.51
CA VAL A 26 -20.98 11.75 -6.82
C VAL A 26 -20.58 10.55 -5.95
N MET A 27 -19.32 10.16 -6.02
CA MET A 27 -18.77 9.16 -5.13
C MET A 27 -18.10 9.85 -3.97
N VAL A 28 -18.22 9.24 -2.79
CA VAL A 28 -17.43 9.69 -1.63
C VAL A 28 -16.34 8.67 -1.42
N LEU A 29 -15.10 9.09 -1.53
CA LEU A 29 -13.96 8.21 -1.42
C LEU A 29 -13.35 8.31 -0.03
N PRO A 30 -13.01 7.19 0.58
CA PRO A 30 -12.38 7.22 1.91
C PRO A 30 -10.98 7.83 1.83
N VAL A 31 -10.43 8.18 2.98
CA VAL A 31 -9.07 8.71 3.04
C VAL A 31 -8.08 7.71 2.48
N MET A 32 -8.33 6.44 2.68
CA MET A 32 -7.49 5.37 2.13
C MET A 32 -8.38 4.27 1.59
N PRO A 33 -7.95 3.60 0.53
CA PRO A 33 -8.63 2.37 0.12
C PRO A 33 -8.38 1.27 1.14
N GLN A 34 -9.12 0.19 1.05
CA GLN A 34 -8.82 -1.00 1.83
C GLN A 34 -7.68 -1.71 1.11
N LEU A 35 -6.63 -2.04 1.83
CA LEU A 35 -5.42 -2.60 1.24
C LEU A 35 -5.06 -3.92 1.91
N HIS A 36 -4.77 -4.92 1.10
CA HIS A 36 -4.43 -6.25 1.60
C HIS A 36 -3.33 -6.84 0.74
N GLN A 37 -2.26 -7.29 1.39
CA GLN A 37 -1.14 -7.88 0.69
C GLN A 37 -1.05 -9.37 0.96
N THR A 38 -0.78 -10.15 -0.07
CA THR A 38 -0.58 -11.58 0.06
C THR A 38 0.67 -12.02 -0.68
N THR A 39 1.16 -13.20 -0.31
CA THR A 39 2.21 -13.87 -1.06
C THR A 39 1.59 -14.52 -2.28
N GLU A 40 2.40 -15.10 -3.14
CA GLU A 40 1.90 -15.85 -4.29
C GLU A 40 1.03 -17.01 -3.86
N ALA A 41 1.28 -17.57 -2.71
CA ALA A 41 0.48 -18.68 -2.21
C ALA A 41 -0.81 -18.23 -1.53
N GLY A 42 -1.06 -16.94 -1.51
CA GLY A 42 -2.28 -16.41 -0.92
C GLY A 42 -2.21 -16.13 0.57
N LYS A 43 -1.04 -16.24 1.16
CA LYS A 43 -0.90 -15.98 2.59
C LYS A 43 -0.81 -14.49 2.84
N GLY A 44 -1.56 -14.01 3.82
CA GLY A 44 -1.54 -12.60 4.17
C GLY A 44 -0.18 -12.12 4.67
N VAL A 45 0.22 -10.94 4.26
CA VAL A 45 1.46 -10.31 4.72
C VAL A 45 1.07 -9.00 5.39
N PRO A 46 1.25 -8.89 6.69
CA PRO A 46 0.76 -7.71 7.41
C PRO A 46 1.54 -6.45 7.08
N VAL A 47 0.82 -5.37 6.90
CA VAL A 47 1.37 -4.04 6.68
C VAL A 47 0.45 -3.06 7.38
N VAL A 48 0.99 -2.11 8.08
CA VAL A 48 0.19 -1.04 8.66
C VAL A 48 0.14 0.11 7.67
N TRP A 49 -1.03 0.38 7.12
CA TRP A 49 -1.23 1.47 6.20
C TRP A 49 -1.74 2.68 6.96
N LYS A 50 -1.12 3.82 6.75
CA LYS A 50 -1.49 5.05 7.44
C LYS A 50 -1.67 6.18 6.44
N PRO A 51 -2.59 7.11 6.69
CA PRO A 51 -2.60 8.33 5.89
C PRO A 51 -1.31 9.09 6.16
N TYR A 52 -0.69 9.59 5.11
CA TYR A 52 0.50 10.41 5.24
C TYR A 52 0.19 11.67 6.04
N ASP A 53 -0.99 12.22 5.82
CA ASP A 53 -1.46 13.39 6.55
C ASP A 53 -2.56 12.93 7.48
N SER A 54 -2.35 13.05 8.78
CA SER A 54 -3.33 12.63 9.76
C SER A 54 -4.60 13.48 9.72
N ALA A 55 -4.56 14.63 9.07
CA ALA A 55 -5.73 15.49 8.92
C ALA A 55 -6.42 15.26 7.57
N ALA A 56 -6.01 14.26 6.80
CA ALA A 56 -6.63 13.97 5.52
C ALA A 56 -8.10 13.64 5.70
N LYS A 57 -8.90 14.03 4.72
CA LYS A 57 -10.35 13.83 4.77
C LYS A 57 -10.83 13.06 3.56
N PRO A 58 -11.99 12.41 3.66
CA PRO A 58 -12.61 11.79 2.49
C PRO A 58 -12.78 12.82 1.38
N ARG A 59 -12.84 12.35 0.16
CA ARG A 59 -12.93 13.21 -1.02
C ARG A 59 -14.17 12.86 -1.83
N ARG A 60 -14.85 13.88 -2.31
CA ARG A 60 -16.00 13.67 -3.20
C ARG A 60 -15.48 13.69 -4.63
N LEU A 61 -15.96 12.77 -5.43
CA LEU A 61 -15.54 12.65 -6.82
C LEU A 61 -16.77 12.72 -7.71
N ALA A 62 -16.89 13.78 -8.49
CA ALA A 62 -18.02 13.98 -9.38
C ALA A 62 -17.98 12.97 -10.54
N PRO A 63 -19.12 12.71 -11.18
CA PRO A 63 -19.17 11.79 -12.33
C PRO A 63 -18.17 12.19 -13.41
N GLY A 64 -17.49 11.22 -13.95
CA GLY A 64 -16.50 11.43 -15.00
C GLY A 64 -15.15 11.92 -14.54
N LYS A 65 -15.01 12.24 -13.28
CA LYS A 65 -13.74 12.76 -12.76
C LYS A 65 -12.84 11.63 -12.30
N VAL A 66 -11.57 11.97 -12.18
CA VAL A 66 -10.50 11.03 -11.81
C VAL A 66 -9.73 11.60 -10.63
N THR A 67 -9.35 10.77 -9.70
CA THR A 67 -8.44 11.17 -8.65
C THR A 67 -7.49 10.00 -8.35
N SER A 68 -6.47 10.26 -7.56
CA SER A 68 -5.48 9.24 -7.25
C SER A 68 -4.99 9.34 -5.82
N TRP A 69 -4.57 8.21 -5.31
CA TRP A 69 -3.78 8.16 -4.08
C TRP A 69 -2.36 7.78 -4.45
N GLU A 70 -1.41 8.23 -3.66
CA GLU A 70 -0.04 7.78 -3.78
C GLU A 70 0.24 6.87 -2.60
N LEU A 71 0.73 5.67 -2.87
CA LEU A 71 1.12 4.73 -1.83
C LEU A 71 2.63 4.65 -1.83
N SER A 72 3.23 4.75 -0.66
CA SER A 72 4.69 4.67 -0.57
C SER A 72 5.12 3.87 0.64
N TRP A 73 6.24 3.19 0.51
CA TRP A 73 6.79 2.38 1.57
C TRP A 73 8.30 2.32 1.46
N ARG A 74 8.93 1.97 2.57
CA ARG A 74 10.37 1.82 2.59
C ARG A 74 10.75 0.42 2.18
N THR A 75 11.92 0.29 1.61
CA THR A 75 12.42 -0.98 1.14
C THR A 75 13.93 -0.99 1.22
N ASN A 76 14.52 -2.16 1.32
CA ASN A 76 15.96 -2.30 1.21
C ASN A 76 16.34 -2.95 -0.12
N GLY A 77 15.38 -3.15 -0.99
CA GLY A 77 15.66 -3.66 -2.33
C GLY A 77 15.86 -5.16 -2.43
N ASP A 78 15.46 -5.89 -1.43
CA ASP A 78 15.76 -7.29 -1.37
C ASP A 78 14.65 -8.16 -1.96
N CYS A 79 14.27 -7.88 -3.16
CA CYS A 79 13.20 -8.61 -3.80
C CYS A 79 13.52 -10.05 -4.08
N GLU A 80 14.75 -10.34 -4.35
CA GLU A 80 15.09 -11.68 -4.72
C GLU A 80 14.81 -12.70 -3.64
N HIS A 81 14.90 -12.30 -2.42
CA HIS A 81 14.68 -13.22 -1.32
C HIS A 81 13.25 -13.20 -0.82
N ARG A 82 12.45 -12.27 -1.32
CA ARG A 82 11.08 -12.13 -0.80
C ARG A 82 10.06 -12.72 -1.73
N GLY A 83 10.39 -12.87 -2.98
CA GLY A 83 9.46 -13.35 -3.98
C GLY A 83 8.42 -12.31 -4.33
N ALA A 84 7.53 -12.70 -5.19
CA ALA A 84 6.48 -11.80 -5.64
C ALA A 84 5.40 -11.66 -4.59
N ARG A 85 4.79 -10.50 -4.59
CA ARG A 85 3.67 -10.17 -3.69
C ARG A 85 2.52 -9.68 -4.53
N ARG A 86 1.36 -9.62 -3.91
CA ARG A 86 0.16 -9.15 -4.54
C ARG A 86 -0.52 -8.20 -3.57
N LEU A 87 -0.77 -6.99 -4.03
CA LEU A 87 -1.46 -5.98 -3.23
C LEU A 87 -2.82 -5.73 -3.86
N GLU A 88 -3.86 -5.94 -3.08
CA GLU A 88 -5.21 -5.70 -3.54
C GLU A 88 -5.75 -4.44 -2.89
N ALA A 89 -6.32 -3.56 -3.68
CA ALA A 89 -6.99 -2.37 -3.18
C ALA A 89 -8.46 -2.45 -3.50
N LYS A 90 -9.29 -2.08 -2.56
CA LYS A 90 -10.74 -2.05 -2.74
C LYS A 90 -11.30 -0.72 -2.31
N VAL A 91 -12.18 -0.18 -3.14
CA VAL A 91 -12.94 1.02 -2.82
C VAL A 91 -14.34 0.77 -3.34
N ALA A 92 -15.31 0.69 -2.46
CA ALA A 92 -16.68 0.32 -2.82
C ALA A 92 -16.67 -0.98 -3.61
N ALA A 93 -17.19 -0.99 -4.81
CA ALA A 93 -17.22 -2.19 -5.65
C ALA A 93 -16.00 -2.32 -6.54
N ALA A 94 -15.10 -1.35 -6.53
CA ALA A 94 -13.93 -1.36 -7.41
C ALA A 94 -12.76 -2.08 -6.75
N THR A 95 -12.01 -2.80 -7.54
CA THR A 95 -10.83 -3.53 -7.07
C THR A 95 -9.69 -3.30 -8.03
N ALA A 96 -8.48 -3.18 -7.50
CA ALA A 96 -7.29 -3.11 -8.31
C ALA A 96 -6.22 -4.01 -7.69
N ILE A 97 -5.37 -4.58 -8.53
CA ILE A 97 -4.32 -5.49 -8.08
C ILE A 97 -2.99 -5.06 -8.62
N LEU A 98 -2.00 -5.00 -7.75
CA LEU A 98 -0.63 -4.75 -8.11
C LEU A 98 0.16 -6.00 -7.75
N ALA A 99 0.86 -6.57 -8.69
CA ALA A 99 1.61 -7.78 -8.46
C ALA A 99 3.07 -7.60 -8.86
N GLY A 100 3.94 -8.33 -8.23
CA GLY A 100 5.35 -8.32 -8.58
C GLY A 100 6.24 -8.22 -7.36
N CYS A 101 7.42 -7.73 -7.56
CA CYS A 101 8.38 -7.57 -6.49
C CYS A 101 8.13 -6.26 -5.76
N LEU A 102 7.26 -6.29 -4.79
CA LEU A 102 6.90 -5.07 -4.08
C LEU A 102 7.86 -4.75 -2.95
N ASP A 103 8.50 -5.76 -2.40
CA ASP A 103 9.40 -5.59 -1.26
C ASP A 103 8.69 -4.82 -0.15
N LEU A 104 7.46 -5.18 0.11
CA LEU A 104 6.60 -4.49 1.05
C LEU A 104 6.15 -5.46 2.12
N GLY A 105 6.30 -5.05 3.33
CA GLY A 105 5.74 -5.82 4.42
C GLY A 105 6.68 -6.76 5.10
N ASP A 106 7.79 -7.05 4.53
CA ASP A 106 8.72 -7.88 5.20
C ASP A 106 9.65 -7.00 5.93
N SER A 107 9.71 -7.18 7.14
CA SER A 107 10.50 -6.28 7.88
C SER A 107 11.85 -6.76 8.02
N HIS A 108 12.19 -7.53 7.13
CA HIS A 108 13.42 -7.97 7.11
C HIS A 108 14.40 -7.04 7.41
N ALA A 109 14.09 -6.02 7.02
CA ALA A 109 14.95 -5.06 7.17
C ALA A 109 15.24 -4.88 8.53
N LEU A 110 14.44 -5.30 9.24
CA LEU A 110 14.59 -4.88 10.48
C LEU A 110 15.14 -5.92 11.21
N THR A 111 15.29 -6.76 10.60
CA THR A 111 15.52 -7.75 11.02
C THR A 111 16.25 -7.93 12.07
N ASP A 112 16.99 -8.28 12.02
CA ASP A 112 17.85 -8.62 12.81
C ASP A 112 17.81 -8.11 14.11
N GLU A 113 18.25 -7.06 14.28
CA GLU A 113 18.36 -6.48 15.52
C GLU A 113 17.05 -6.36 16.15
N ALA A 114 16.12 -6.01 15.44
CA ALA A 114 14.83 -5.77 16.00
C ALA A 114 14.29 -7.02 16.61
N SER A 115 14.55 -8.11 16.00
CA SER A 115 13.98 -9.29 16.51
C SER A 115 14.69 -9.81 17.71
N THR A 116 15.80 -9.27 18.01
CA THR A 116 16.54 -9.77 19.10
C THR A 116 16.49 -8.90 20.30
N GLY A 117 15.53 -8.11 20.39
CA GLY A 117 15.43 -7.28 21.56
C GLY A 117 15.46 -8.11 22.80
N PRO A 118 15.70 -7.48 23.86
CA PRO A 118 15.82 -8.13 25.12
C PRO A 118 14.66 -9.01 25.44
N ASN A 119 13.57 -8.65 25.02
CA ASN A 119 12.41 -9.33 25.36
C ASN A 119 12.24 -10.39 24.45
N GLY A 120 13.00 -10.41 23.60
CA GLY A 120 13.01 -11.32 22.66
C GLY A 120 11.81 -11.59 22.07
N SER A 121 10.97 -11.21 22.36
CA SER A 121 9.93 -11.56 21.96
C SER A 121 9.49 -11.29 21.02
N ASP A 122 9.78 -10.90 20.70
CA ASP A 122 9.13 -10.55 20.17
C ASP A 122 8.83 -10.47 18.97
N ALA A 123 7.95 -10.24 18.52
CA ALA A 123 7.48 -10.06 17.24
C ALA A 123 8.22 -9.02 16.54
N LEU A 124 8.52 -9.17 15.31
CA LEU A 124 9.10 -8.11 14.53
C LEU A 124 8.07 -7.02 14.37
N PRO A 125 8.47 -5.78 14.33
CA PRO A 125 7.56 -4.69 14.09
C PRO A 125 6.87 -4.88 12.74
N VAL A 126 5.61 -4.59 12.67
CA VAL A 126 4.88 -4.62 11.41
C VAL A 126 5.30 -3.40 10.60
N PRO A 127 5.72 -3.58 9.37
CA PRO A 127 6.14 -2.45 8.55
C PRO A 127 5.00 -1.51 8.26
N GLU A 128 5.34 -0.26 8.09
CA GLU A 128 4.37 0.79 7.84
C GLU A 128 4.52 1.33 6.44
N ALA A 129 3.41 1.68 5.87
CA ALA A 129 3.36 2.32 4.56
C ALA A 129 2.38 3.48 4.64
N THR A 130 2.51 4.43 3.74
CA THR A 130 1.67 5.62 3.78
C THR A 130 0.86 5.78 2.52
N VAL A 131 -0.29 6.42 2.67
CA VAL A 131 -1.18 6.74 1.56
C VAL A 131 -1.51 8.21 1.65
N ARG A 132 -1.43 8.92 0.53
CA ARG A 132 -1.86 10.32 0.49
C ARG A 132 -2.63 10.59 -0.79
N TRP A 133 -3.48 11.61 -0.72
CA TRP A 133 -4.17 12.06 -1.91
C TRP A 133 -3.16 12.72 -2.86
N LEU A 134 -3.34 12.51 -4.12
CA LEU A 134 -2.67 13.30 -5.14
C LEU A 134 -3.66 14.28 -5.73
N ASP A 135 -3.19 15.40 -6.12
CA ASP A 135 -4.07 16.41 -6.69
C ASP A 135 -4.33 16.22 -8.17
#